data_2db7587d970bd472aba2cdd055f672d6
#
_entry.id   2db7587d970bd472aba2cdd055f672d6
#
_cell.length_a   1.000
_cell.length_b   1.000
_cell.length_c   1.000
_cell.angle_alpha   90.00
_cell.angle_beta   90.00
_cell.angle_gamma   90.00
#
_symmetry.space_group_name_H-M   'P 1'
#
loop_
_entity.id
_entity.type
_entity.pdbx_description
1 polymer ?
#
loop_
_entity_poly.entity_id
_entity_poly.type
_entity_poly.pdbx_seq_one_letter_code
_entity_poly.pdbx_strand_id
1 'polypeptide(L)'
;VPDALPAFVEVGSEIGFTESQGPRKNDPECLFDPTTIAATFPKISPPDVANEIMRQCDPERSSSGAAAVDVDGDGREDVVFTRVYDHPLLYLNESKPGEPKFREATEGSGFETLTFSTNGVGFADIDHDADQDVFLTTLAGTQAYLMINDGTGKFTEEAESRGVAMIDGRPHSGMGVTFGDYDLDGWVDLHTNEWQFSDVSVYGEPSHARLFRNLGGEGKPGHFVDVTDETGTNVESKIDYVYSFSSSLTDFDGDGYPDLKVASDFDTSKFFWNNGDGTFTNQTYESGLGGEENGMGLAVGFYGVEQDPVMFLTSIRARPGCDDGARLLRTGNRLYRYAGDRQFEDITDLAGVRNSYWGWGTTFVDATNSGAQDIVSAAGMAITWESNTECYAKDPLRYWRNDGTGVFEERSAEAGFANDAPSKGVLFFDADLDGRIDLFVTRDAATPLFFHNRTPNVGAWLGIDVVGTRTNRDGIGAVVEVRATEGGPRQKGIVGTVGSFLTQDSRTMHFGFGRLDDPIAELVVRFPASGREVRLENLEPNRVITVEEPAQ
;
A
#
# COMPACT_ATOMS: atom_id res chain seq x y z
N VAL A 1 -3.61 -24.48 14.35
CA VAL A 1 -3.20 -23.06 14.53
C VAL A 1 -3.09 -22.81 16.02
N PRO A 2 -1.99 -22.27 16.56
CA PRO A 2 -1.89 -21.91 17.97
C PRO A 2 -2.99 -20.93 18.34
N ASP A 3 -3.62 -21.11 19.52
CA ASP A 3 -4.63 -20.17 20.05
C ASP A 3 -4.02 -18.81 20.50
N ALA A 4 -2.73 -18.59 20.23
CA ALA A 4 -2.04 -17.38 20.60
C ALA A 4 -2.52 -16.19 19.76
N LEU A 5 -2.87 -15.10 20.45
CA LEU A 5 -3.07 -13.78 19.84
C LEU A 5 -1.73 -13.05 19.80
N PRO A 6 -1.48 -12.19 18.81
CA PRO A 6 -0.30 -11.35 18.80
C PRO A 6 -0.33 -10.38 19.99
N ALA A 7 0.83 -10.05 20.50
CA ALA A 7 1.01 -9.09 21.59
C ALA A 7 1.80 -7.89 21.07
N PHE A 8 1.11 -6.95 20.44
CA PHE A 8 1.68 -5.70 19.96
C PHE A 8 1.78 -4.66 21.08
N VAL A 9 2.92 -3.99 21.17
CA VAL A 9 3.17 -2.91 22.12
C VAL A 9 3.60 -1.67 21.36
N GLU A 10 2.86 -0.57 21.49
CA GLU A 10 3.24 0.71 20.89
C GLU A 10 4.49 1.27 21.57
N VAL A 11 5.54 1.51 20.79
CA VAL A 11 6.86 1.98 21.27
C VAL A 11 7.46 3.08 20.38
N GLY A 12 6.72 3.61 19.41
CA GLY A 12 7.25 4.48 18.34
C GLY A 12 8.09 5.65 18.86
N SER A 13 7.60 6.37 19.87
CA SER A 13 8.36 7.49 20.45
C SER A 13 9.61 7.04 21.23
N GLU A 14 9.63 5.83 21.78
CA GLU A 14 10.77 5.29 22.52
C GLU A 14 11.92 4.88 21.61
N ILE A 15 11.59 4.46 20.38
CA ILE A 15 12.55 3.94 19.40
C ILE A 15 12.99 4.95 18.34
N GLY A 16 12.48 6.19 18.39
CA GLY A 16 12.96 7.30 17.57
C GLY A 16 11.91 8.05 16.77
N PHE A 17 10.70 7.54 16.58
CA PHE A 17 9.65 8.22 15.82
C PHE A 17 8.97 9.32 16.65
N THR A 18 9.45 10.56 16.52
CA THR A 18 8.97 11.71 17.30
C THR A 18 8.33 12.80 16.46
N GLU A 19 8.54 12.77 15.14
CA GLU A 19 8.06 13.80 14.23
C GLU A 19 6.63 13.51 13.73
N SER A 20 5.86 14.57 13.49
CA SER A 20 4.49 14.49 12.99
C SER A 20 4.45 14.40 11.46
N GLN A 21 3.47 13.68 10.93
CA GLN A 21 3.19 13.59 9.49
C GLN A 21 2.40 14.78 8.94
N GLY A 22 1.97 15.70 9.77
CA GLY A 22 1.20 16.87 9.35
C GLY A 22 1.55 18.14 10.15
N PRO A 23 0.90 19.26 9.83
CA PRO A 23 1.18 20.54 10.48
C PRO A 23 0.93 20.45 11.98
N ARG A 24 1.75 21.16 12.73
CA ARG A 24 1.51 21.33 14.17
C ARG A 24 0.15 21.97 14.37
N LYS A 25 -0.61 21.53 15.36
CA LYS A 25 -1.99 21.89 15.76
C LYS A 25 -2.41 23.39 15.71
N ASN A 26 -1.56 24.29 15.28
CA ASN A 26 -1.75 25.73 15.30
C ASN A 26 -1.59 26.41 13.92
N ASP A 27 -1.63 25.63 12.81
CA ASP A 27 -1.62 26.27 11.51
C ASP A 27 -3.01 26.83 11.19
N PRO A 28 -3.17 28.16 11.12
CA PRO A 28 -4.49 28.80 10.98
C PRO A 28 -5.11 28.61 9.58
N GLU A 29 -4.36 28.09 8.60
CA GLU A 29 -4.82 28.02 7.21
C GLU A 29 -5.82 26.90 6.95
N CYS A 30 -5.81 25.83 7.76
CA CYS A 30 -6.82 24.77 7.71
C CYS A 30 -7.78 24.72 8.91
N LEU A 31 -7.73 25.70 9.80
CA LEU A 31 -8.80 25.94 10.78
C LEU A 31 -10.00 26.58 10.07
N PHE A 32 -10.80 25.70 9.47
CA PHE A 32 -11.90 26.05 8.64
C PHE A 32 -13.02 26.77 9.41
N ASP A 33 -13.17 28.08 9.16
CA ASP A 33 -14.36 28.84 9.51
C ASP A 33 -15.17 29.16 8.24
N PRO A 34 -16.35 28.53 8.03
CA PRO A 34 -17.20 28.78 6.90
C PRO A 34 -17.52 30.29 6.69
N THR A 35 -17.49 31.08 7.77
CA THR A 35 -17.75 32.51 7.69
C THR A 35 -16.57 33.29 7.11
N THR A 36 -15.34 32.81 7.31
CA THR A 36 -14.13 33.43 6.77
C THR A 36 -14.01 33.19 5.27
N ILE A 37 -14.36 32.01 4.76
CA ILE A 37 -14.36 31.74 3.30
C ILE A 37 -15.44 32.52 2.59
N ALA A 38 -16.66 32.57 3.11
CA ALA A 38 -17.73 33.39 2.54
C ALA A 38 -17.36 34.88 2.50
N ALA A 39 -16.54 35.36 3.45
CA ALA A 39 -16.02 36.72 3.48
C ALA A 39 -14.86 36.94 2.50
N THR A 40 -13.99 35.96 2.31
CA THR A 40 -12.82 36.01 1.43
C THR A 40 -13.21 35.82 -0.05
N PHE A 41 -14.24 35.03 -0.31
CA PHE A 41 -14.73 34.70 -1.66
C PHE A 41 -16.23 35.03 -1.83
N PRO A 42 -16.65 36.29 -1.76
CA PRO A 42 -18.08 36.68 -1.73
C PRO A 42 -18.85 36.38 -3.03
N LYS A 43 -18.22 35.85 -4.05
CA LYS A 43 -18.82 35.48 -5.34
C LYS A 43 -18.93 33.98 -5.57
N ILE A 44 -18.46 33.16 -4.64
CA ILE A 44 -18.49 31.71 -4.76
C ILE A 44 -19.82 31.17 -4.22
N SER A 45 -20.48 30.31 -4.97
CA SER A 45 -21.72 29.65 -4.54
C SER A 45 -21.46 28.70 -3.35
N PRO A 46 -22.46 28.40 -2.51
CA PRO A 46 -22.21 27.44 -1.40
C PRO A 46 -21.60 26.08 -1.78
N PRO A 47 -21.95 25.43 -2.92
CA PRO A 47 -21.24 24.26 -3.40
C PRO A 47 -19.78 24.54 -3.75
N ASP A 48 -19.49 25.69 -4.39
CA ASP A 48 -18.13 26.03 -4.80
C ASP A 48 -17.25 26.42 -3.60
N VAL A 49 -17.86 26.99 -2.55
CA VAL A 49 -17.18 27.20 -1.27
C VAL A 49 -16.78 25.87 -0.65
N ALA A 50 -17.66 24.88 -0.64
CA ALA A 50 -17.32 23.55 -0.13
C ALA A 50 -16.19 22.91 -0.94
N ASN A 51 -16.19 23.05 -2.27
CA ASN A 51 -15.13 22.53 -3.14
C ASN A 51 -13.79 23.24 -2.90
N GLU A 52 -13.79 24.57 -2.73
CA GLU A 52 -12.56 25.32 -2.43
C GLU A 52 -11.97 24.95 -1.06
N ILE A 53 -12.82 24.65 -0.10
CA ILE A 53 -12.41 24.15 1.21
C ILE A 53 -11.77 22.78 1.09
N MET A 54 -12.41 21.87 0.37
CA MET A 54 -11.87 20.53 0.15
C MET A 54 -10.51 20.64 -0.53
N ARG A 55 -10.35 21.50 -1.52
CA ARG A 55 -9.10 21.74 -2.21
C ARG A 55 -7.97 22.26 -1.30
N GLN A 56 -8.26 23.13 -0.33
CA GLN A 56 -7.26 23.70 0.57
C GLN A 56 -6.95 22.81 1.78
N CYS A 57 -7.91 22.01 2.23
CA CYS A 57 -7.76 21.18 3.44
C CYS A 57 -7.76 19.66 3.17
N ASP A 58 -8.03 19.21 1.95
CA ASP A 58 -7.94 17.79 1.56
C ASP A 58 -6.53 17.19 1.70
N PRO A 59 -5.44 17.94 1.46
CA PRO A 59 -4.11 17.43 1.73
C PRO A 59 -3.96 16.81 3.12
N GLU A 60 -4.53 17.46 4.14
CA GLU A 60 -4.43 16.97 5.53
C GLU A 60 -5.20 15.68 5.79
N ARG A 61 -6.24 15.38 5.02
CA ARG A 61 -7.15 14.25 5.24
C ARG A 61 -6.73 12.97 4.56
N SER A 62 -6.04 13.13 3.44
CA SER A 62 -5.65 12.02 2.56
C SER A 62 -4.15 11.78 2.59
N SER A 63 -3.45 12.38 3.53
CA SER A 63 -2.00 12.31 3.66
C SER A 63 -1.56 11.14 4.54
N SER A 64 -0.28 10.88 4.53
CA SER A 64 0.43 9.97 5.42
C SER A 64 0.80 8.63 4.77
N GLY A 65 1.66 8.69 3.76
CA GLY A 65 2.32 7.51 3.21
C GLY A 65 3.54 7.09 4.03
N ALA A 66 3.94 5.82 3.90
CA ALA A 66 5.20 5.30 4.41
C ALA A 66 5.64 4.04 3.66
N ALA A 67 6.94 3.79 3.65
CA ALA A 67 7.53 2.57 3.10
C ALA A 67 8.62 2.02 4.02
N ALA A 68 8.73 0.69 4.08
CA ALA A 68 9.86 -0.01 4.67
C ALA A 68 10.76 -0.53 3.55
N VAL A 69 12.05 -0.16 3.58
CA VAL A 69 13.01 -0.44 2.52
C VAL A 69 14.44 -0.25 3.01
N ASP A 70 15.37 -1.11 2.64
CA ASP A 70 16.81 -0.92 2.89
C ASP A 70 17.36 0.08 1.87
N VAL A 71 17.59 1.35 2.31
CA VAL A 71 18.05 2.42 1.42
C VAL A 71 19.57 2.57 1.39
N ASP A 72 20.29 2.04 2.38
CA ASP A 72 21.76 2.18 2.49
C ASP A 72 22.51 0.86 2.30
N GLY A 73 21.82 -0.23 1.98
CA GLY A 73 22.39 -1.53 1.66
C GLY A 73 22.94 -2.28 2.88
N ASP A 74 22.50 -1.94 4.09
CA ASP A 74 23.04 -2.55 5.31
C ASP A 74 22.29 -3.82 5.76
N GLY A 75 21.24 -4.21 5.03
CA GLY A 75 20.42 -5.40 5.26
C GLY A 75 19.33 -5.22 6.30
N ARG A 76 19.05 -4.00 6.73
CA ARG A 76 17.91 -3.64 7.60
C ARG A 76 16.99 -2.68 6.87
N GLU A 77 15.70 -2.93 6.94
CA GLU A 77 14.73 -2.04 6.33
C GLU A 77 14.59 -0.73 7.12
N ASP A 78 14.82 0.37 6.45
CA ASP A 78 14.62 1.73 6.92
C ASP A 78 13.16 2.15 6.74
N VAL A 79 12.78 3.30 7.29
CA VAL A 79 11.44 3.85 7.12
C VAL A 79 11.51 5.23 6.49
N VAL A 80 10.82 5.38 5.35
CA VAL A 80 10.52 6.69 4.78
C VAL A 80 9.04 6.96 5.00
N PHE A 81 8.69 8.14 5.52
CA PHE A 81 7.30 8.55 5.59
C PHE A 81 7.08 9.99 5.11
N THR A 82 5.95 10.18 4.42
CA THR A 82 5.58 11.44 3.79
C THR A 82 4.95 12.41 4.77
N ARG A 83 5.03 13.69 4.47
CA ARG A 83 4.46 14.76 5.30
C ARG A 83 3.70 15.77 4.46
N VAL A 84 2.68 16.37 5.07
CA VAL A 84 1.97 17.53 4.53
C VAL A 84 2.68 18.81 4.93
N TYR A 85 2.85 19.72 3.98
CA TYR A 85 3.50 21.03 4.13
C TYR A 85 4.98 20.98 4.50
N ASP A 86 5.63 19.81 4.33
CA ASP A 86 7.04 19.62 4.57
C ASP A 86 7.58 18.46 3.73
N HIS A 87 8.91 18.31 3.67
CA HIS A 87 9.56 17.20 2.98
C HIS A 87 9.32 15.87 3.72
N PRO A 88 9.41 14.71 3.04
CA PRO A 88 9.35 13.41 3.70
C PRO A 88 10.52 13.21 4.66
N LEU A 89 10.37 12.30 5.61
CA LEU A 89 11.43 11.96 6.55
C LEU A 89 11.99 10.57 6.26
N LEU A 90 13.30 10.45 6.37
CA LEU A 90 14.06 9.21 6.35
C LEU A 90 14.52 8.85 7.76
N TYR A 91 14.22 7.62 8.18
CA TYR A 91 14.70 7.03 9.44
C TYR A 91 15.52 5.78 9.14
N LEU A 92 16.82 5.83 9.41
CA LEU A 92 17.69 4.67 9.28
C LEU A 92 17.51 3.72 10.46
N ASN A 93 17.50 2.44 10.15
CA ASN A 93 17.28 1.36 11.09
C ASN A 93 18.59 0.96 11.79
N GLU A 94 18.69 1.24 13.08
CA GLU A 94 19.81 0.86 13.95
C GLU A 94 19.46 -0.31 14.89
N SER A 95 18.43 -1.07 14.58
CA SER A 95 17.88 -2.14 15.42
C SER A 95 18.85 -3.30 15.62
N LYS A 96 18.59 -4.04 16.69
CA LYS A 96 19.20 -5.34 16.99
C LYS A 96 18.08 -6.32 17.34
N PRO A 97 18.29 -7.63 17.16
CA PRO A 97 17.25 -8.60 17.44
C PRO A 97 16.59 -8.43 18.81
N GLY A 98 15.28 -8.17 18.83
CA GLY A 98 14.48 -7.88 20.01
C GLY A 98 14.58 -6.44 20.54
N GLU A 99 15.33 -5.54 19.89
CA GLU A 99 15.57 -4.16 20.30
C GLU A 99 15.42 -3.20 19.10
N PRO A 100 14.20 -2.86 18.67
CA PRO A 100 13.98 -1.95 17.56
C PRO A 100 14.50 -0.54 17.90
N LYS A 101 15.16 0.11 16.94
CA LYS A 101 15.70 1.46 17.10
C LYS A 101 15.87 2.13 15.73
N PHE A 102 15.42 3.37 15.62
CA PHE A 102 15.51 4.17 14.41
C PHE A 102 16.16 5.53 14.69
N ARG A 103 16.86 6.04 13.69
CA ARG A 103 17.51 7.35 13.76
C ARG A 103 17.09 8.20 12.56
N GLU A 104 16.57 9.39 12.84
CA GLU A 104 16.25 10.38 11.80
C GLU A 104 17.52 10.76 11.02
N ALA A 105 17.46 10.73 9.69
CA ALA A 105 18.59 10.90 8.79
C ALA A 105 18.23 11.68 7.50
N THR A 106 17.21 12.53 7.55
CA THR A 106 16.73 13.28 6.38
C THR A 106 17.72 14.32 5.89
N GLU A 107 18.40 15.04 6.82
CA GLU A 107 19.36 16.08 6.44
C GLU A 107 20.56 15.47 5.71
N GLY A 108 20.77 15.90 4.47
CA GLY A 108 21.81 15.39 3.59
C GLY A 108 21.44 14.14 2.80
N SER A 109 20.21 13.65 2.95
CA SER A 109 19.67 12.55 2.12
C SER A 109 19.19 13.01 0.76
N GLY A 110 18.87 14.30 0.58
CA GLY A 110 18.25 14.87 -0.62
C GLY A 110 16.75 15.14 -0.44
N PHE A 111 16.06 14.45 0.45
CA PHE A 111 14.62 14.67 0.71
C PHE A 111 14.31 16.08 1.22
N GLU A 112 15.22 16.68 1.97
CA GLU A 112 15.10 18.06 2.47
C GLU A 112 15.03 19.12 1.36
N THR A 113 15.34 18.76 0.12
CA THR A 113 15.26 19.66 -1.05
C THR A 113 13.86 19.75 -1.65
N LEU A 114 12.97 18.82 -1.32
CA LEU A 114 11.63 18.76 -1.87
C LEU A 114 10.74 19.86 -1.30
N THR A 115 9.95 20.50 -2.16
CA THR A 115 9.21 21.74 -1.83
C THR A 115 7.70 21.57 -1.74
N PHE A 116 7.15 20.48 -2.33
CA PHE A 116 5.72 20.18 -2.25
C PHE A 116 5.46 19.13 -1.19
N SER A 117 4.25 19.18 -0.62
CA SER A 117 3.74 18.11 0.23
C SER A 117 3.77 16.79 -0.51
N THR A 118 4.38 15.78 0.09
CA THR A 118 4.41 14.42 -0.46
C THR A 118 3.33 13.55 0.16
N ASN A 119 2.86 12.52 -0.57
CA ASN A 119 1.75 11.68 -0.13
C ASN A 119 2.03 10.19 -0.31
N GLY A 120 1.66 9.60 -1.45
CA GLY A 120 1.99 8.20 -1.73
C GLY A 120 3.48 8.01 -1.95
N VAL A 121 4.00 6.88 -1.52
CA VAL A 121 5.41 6.51 -1.65
C VAL A 121 5.53 5.08 -2.17
N GLY A 122 6.43 4.86 -3.12
CA GLY A 122 6.79 3.54 -3.62
C GLY A 122 8.25 3.49 -4.02
N PHE A 123 8.94 2.44 -3.62
CA PHE A 123 10.33 2.16 -3.95
C PHE A 123 10.44 1.03 -4.99
N ALA A 124 11.42 1.11 -5.85
CA ALA A 124 11.85 0.04 -6.75
C ALA A 124 13.28 0.29 -7.25
N ASP A 125 14.01 -0.76 -7.58
CA ASP A 125 15.21 -0.69 -8.41
C ASP A 125 14.76 -0.53 -9.88
N ILE A 126 14.62 0.74 -10.32
CA ILE A 126 14.05 1.07 -11.63
C ILE A 126 15.04 0.98 -12.78
N ASP A 127 16.34 0.94 -12.50
CA ASP A 127 17.39 0.96 -13.53
C ASP A 127 18.42 -0.19 -13.39
N HIS A 128 18.16 -1.14 -12.49
CA HIS A 128 18.89 -2.38 -12.24
C HIS A 128 20.33 -2.16 -11.72
N ASP A 129 20.53 -1.11 -10.94
CA ASP A 129 21.82 -0.83 -10.29
C ASP A 129 21.94 -1.45 -8.87
N ALA A 130 20.88 -2.08 -8.38
CA ALA A 130 20.70 -2.73 -7.08
C ALA A 130 20.37 -1.76 -5.92
N ASP A 131 20.13 -0.51 -6.20
CA ASP A 131 19.75 0.49 -5.24
C ASP A 131 18.23 0.74 -5.34
N GLN A 132 17.60 1.12 -4.24
CA GLN A 132 16.15 1.35 -4.22
C GLN A 132 15.85 2.82 -4.47
N ASP A 133 15.25 3.11 -5.63
CA ASP A 133 14.77 4.44 -6.00
C ASP A 133 13.35 4.68 -5.49
N VAL A 134 12.94 5.94 -5.31
CA VAL A 134 11.62 6.23 -4.79
C VAL A 134 10.83 7.19 -5.67
N PHE A 135 9.58 6.81 -5.96
CA PHE A 135 8.58 7.70 -6.52
C PHE A 135 7.65 8.22 -5.43
N LEU A 136 7.44 9.54 -5.44
CA LEU A 136 6.60 10.25 -4.48
C LEU A 136 5.52 11.03 -5.22
N THR A 137 4.25 10.76 -4.89
CA THR A 137 3.15 11.61 -5.34
C THR A 137 3.07 12.87 -4.48
N THR A 138 2.42 13.92 -4.99
CA THR A 138 2.31 15.20 -4.28
C THR A 138 0.88 15.64 -4.09
N LEU A 139 0.65 16.44 -3.04
CA LEU A 139 -0.61 17.10 -2.75
C LEU A 139 -0.49 18.60 -3.02
N ALA A 140 -1.39 19.13 -3.84
CA ALA A 140 -1.35 20.51 -4.33
C ALA A 140 -0.05 20.92 -5.04
N GLY A 141 0.86 19.98 -5.29
CA GLY A 141 2.07 20.18 -6.09
C GLY A 141 1.77 20.17 -7.58
N THR A 142 2.62 20.83 -8.37
CA THR A 142 2.50 20.86 -9.84
C THR A 142 3.37 19.81 -10.52
N GLN A 143 3.94 18.91 -9.76
CA GLN A 143 4.74 17.78 -10.23
C GLN A 143 4.80 16.66 -9.20
N ALA A 144 5.10 15.43 -9.62
CA ALA A 144 5.55 14.34 -8.79
C ALA A 144 7.09 14.34 -8.68
N TYR A 145 7.64 13.53 -7.78
CA TYR A 145 9.08 13.38 -7.60
C TYR A 145 9.54 11.95 -7.87
N LEU A 146 10.66 11.81 -8.53
CA LEU A 146 11.41 10.55 -8.65
C LEU A 146 12.83 10.79 -8.12
N MET A 147 13.15 10.19 -7.01
CA MET A 147 14.41 10.35 -6.30
C MET A 147 15.28 9.13 -6.54
N ILE A 148 16.41 9.34 -7.19
CA ILE A 148 17.38 8.29 -7.54
C ILE A 148 18.38 8.14 -6.40
N ASN A 149 18.51 6.93 -5.88
CA ASN A 149 19.44 6.57 -4.82
C ASN A 149 20.86 6.38 -5.39
N ASP A 150 21.88 6.64 -4.59
CA ASP A 150 23.28 6.33 -4.91
C ASP A 150 23.80 5.08 -4.16
N GLY A 151 22.88 4.28 -3.58
CA GLY A 151 23.18 3.09 -2.78
C GLY A 151 23.66 3.37 -1.36
N THR A 152 23.63 4.61 -0.94
CA THR A 152 24.04 5.02 0.43
C THR A 152 22.96 5.78 1.18
N GLY A 153 21.70 5.73 0.70
CA GLY A 153 20.59 6.50 1.26
C GLY A 153 20.63 7.98 0.88
N LYS A 154 21.34 8.35 -0.21
CA LYS A 154 21.34 9.71 -0.75
C LYS A 154 20.66 9.75 -2.10
N PHE A 155 19.74 10.66 -2.23
CA PHE A 155 18.83 10.75 -3.33
C PHE A 155 19.00 12.03 -4.14
N THR A 156 18.83 11.91 -5.47
CA THR A 156 18.79 13.04 -6.42
C THR A 156 17.46 13.06 -7.15
N GLU A 157 16.81 14.21 -7.24
CA GLU A 157 15.53 14.37 -7.94
C GLU A 157 15.73 14.38 -9.46
N GLU A 158 15.07 13.44 -10.19
CA GLU A 158 15.20 13.25 -11.63
C GLU A 158 13.85 13.02 -12.37
N ALA A 159 12.70 13.30 -11.77
CA ALA A 159 11.39 12.97 -12.36
C ALA A 159 11.17 13.59 -13.75
N GLU A 160 11.56 14.87 -13.96
CA GLU A 160 11.40 15.53 -15.26
C GLU A 160 12.28 14.89 -16.33
N SER A 161 13.56 14.64 -16.03
CA SER A 161 14.49 14.05 -16.97
C SER A 161 14.17 12.59 -17.30
N ARG A 162 13.51 11.88 -16.38
CA ARG A 162 13.10 10.48 -16.54
C ARG A 162 11.66 10.31 -17.02
N GLY A 163 10.90 11.40 -17.23
CA GLY A 163 9.60 11.38 -17.91
C GLY A 163 8.38 11.09 -17.02
N VAL A 164 8.52 11.18 -15.69
CA VAL A 164 7.42 10.88 -14.73
C VAL A 164 7.00 12.06 -13.86
N ALA A 165 7.52 13.26 -14.11
CA ALA A 165 7.22 14.43 -13.28
C ALA A 165 5.76 14.89 -13.35
N MET A 166 4.98 14.47 -14.35
CA MET A 166 3.56 14.85 -14.55
C MET A 166 3.35 16.38 -14.62
N ILE A 167 4.27 17.12 -15.25
CA ILE A 167 4.21 18.58 -15.37
C ILE A 167 3.20 18.96 -16.46
N ASP A 168 1.95 19.13 -16.09
CA ASP A 168 0.85 19.51 -16.99
C ASP A 168 0.25 20.89 -16.67
N GLY A 169 0.83 21.61 -15.73
CA GLY A 169 0.41 22.95 -15.31
C GLY A 169 -0.75 22.97 -14.33
N ARG A 170 -1.11 21.84 -13.75
CA ARG A 170 -2.16 21.69 -12.75
C ARG A 170 -1.60 21.27 -11.39
N PRO A 171 -2.29 21.58 -10.30
CA PRO A 171 -1.99 20.94 -9.02
C PRO A 171 -2.48 19.48 -9.05
N HIS A 172 -1.68 18.58 -8.51
CA HIS A 172 -1.98 17.15 -8.34
C HIS A 172 -2.52 16.87 -6.93
N SER A 173 -3.36 15.85 -6.83
CA SER A 173 -3.77 15.22 -5.57
C SER A 173 -3.40 13.73 -5.63
N GLY A 174 -2.09 13.51 -5.72
CA GLY A 174 -1.53 12.19 -5.90
C GLY A 174 -1.76 11.28 -4.70
N MET A 175 -2.12 10.03 -4.97
CA MET A 175 -2.41 8.99 -4.00
C MET A 175 -1.40 7.85 -4.11
N GLY A 176 -1.83 6.62 -3.97
CA GLY A 176 -0.98 5.43 -3.95
C GLY A 176 -0.12 5.25 -5.19
N VAL A 177 0.99 4.57 -4.98
CA VAL A 177 2.01 4.22 -5.98
C VAL A 177 2.11 2.70 -6.04
N THR A 178 2.22 2.13 -7.24
CA THR A 178 2.40 0.70 -7.44
C THR A 178 3.44 0.47 -8.54
N PHE A 179 4.47 -0.29 -8.24
CA PHE A 179 5.41 -0.82 -9.22
C PHE A 179 5.03 -2.24 -9.64
N GLY A 180 5.27 -2.59 -10.92
CA GLY A 180 5.06 -3.92 -11.46
C GLY A 180 5.53 -3.99 -12.90
N ASP A 181 5.79 -5.15 -13.42
CA ASP A 181 6.21 -5.41 -14.81
C ASP A 181 4.99 -5.92 -15.59
N TYR A 182 4.20 -4.99 -16.16
CA TYR A 182 2.90 -5.34 -16.75
C TYR A 182 3.03 -6.01 -18.11
N ASP A 183 4.11 -5.76 -18.85
CA ASP A 183 4.35 -6.33 -20.19
C ASP A 183 5.41 -7.42 -20.21
N LEU A 184 5.94 -7.78 -19.04
CA LEU A 184 6.95 -8.83 -18.79
C LEU A 184 8.25 -8.61 -19.58
N ASP A 185 8.63 -7.37 -19.80
CA ASP A 185 9.91 -7.03 -20.46
C ASP A 185 11.13 -7.09 -19.52
N GLY A 186 10.88 -7.30 -18.23
CA GLY A 186 11.89 -7.44 -17.17
C GLY A 186 12.22 -6.14 -16.45
N TRP A 187 11.55 -5.03 -16.77
CA TRP A 187 11.71 -3.75 -16.12
C TRP A 187 10.45 -3.38 -15.34
N VAL A 188 10.61 -2.75 -14.19
CA VAL A 188 9.45 -2.33 -13.40
C VAL A 188 8.80 -1.10 -14.01
N ASP A 189 7.50 -1.17 -14.21
CA ASP A 189 6.63 -0.08 -14.62
C ASP A 189 5.99 0.57 -13.39
N LEU A 190 5.38 1.73 -13.58
CA LEU A 190 4.83 2.53 -12.50
C LEU A 190 3.36 2.86 -12.76
N HIS A 191 2.48 2.53 -11.81
CA HIS A 191 1.11 3.02 -11.79
C HIS A 191 0.90 3.99 -10.62
N THR A 192 0.30 5.16 -10.91
CA THR A 192 -0.01 6.20 -9.93
C THR A 192 -1.51 6.45 -9.84
N ASN A 193 -1.98 6.82 -8.67
CA ASN A 193 -3.37 7.14 -8.40
C ASN A 193 -3.56 8.62 -8.07
N GLU A 194 -4.71 9.17 -8.42
CA GLU A 194 -5.08 10.53 -8.05
C GLU A 194 -6.53 10.60 -7.56
N TRP A 195 -6.76 11.44 -6.56
CA TRP A 195 -8.10 11.70 -6.03
C TRP A 195 -8.35 13.21 -6.03
N GLN A 196 -9.21 13.69 -6.93
CA GLN A 196 -9.41 15.12 -7.14
C GLN A 196 -10.86 15.45 -7.48
N PHE A 197 -11.43 16.40 -6.73
CA PHE A 197 -12.53 17.19 -7.23
C PHE A 197 -11.95 18.31 -8.10
N SER A 198 -12.09 18.24 -9.41
CA SER A 198 -11.70 19.35 -10.26
C SER A 198 -12.89 20.25 -10.58
N ASP A 199 -12.75 21.55 -10.40
CA ASP A 199 -13.56 22.50 -11.13
C ASP A 199 -12.98 22.59 -12.55
N VAL A 200 -13.53 21.79 -13.46
CA VAL A 200 -13.14 21.75 -14.89
C VAL A 200 -13.17 23.15 -15.51
N SER A 201 -13.99 24.05 -14.94
CA SER A 201 -14.09 25.45 -15.38
C SER A 201 -12.86 26.28 -15.08
N VAL A 202 -12.06 25.88 -14.07
CA VAL A 202 -10.88 26.63 -13.61
C VAL A 202 -9.58 26.01 -14.13
N TYR A 203 -9.47 24.67 -14.13
CA TYR A 203 -8.21 23.97 -14.39
C TYR A 203 -8.20 23.09 -15.65
N GLY A 204 -9.33 22.95 -16.36
CA GLY A 204 -9.48 22.04 -17.51
C GLY A 204 -9.75 20.59 -17.08
N GLU A 205 -9.38 19.63 -17.92
CA GLU A 205 -9.56 18.21 -17.63
C GLU A 205 -8.83 17.83 -16.35
N PRO A 206 -9.44 17.01 -15.46
CA PRO A 206 -8.77 16.56 -14.23
C PRO A 206 -7.53 15.74 -14.54
N SER A 207 -6.54 15.76 -13.65
CA SER A 207 -5.49 14.75 -13.67
C SER A 207 -6.10 13.37 -13.41
N HIS A 208 -5.44 12.30 -13.82
CA HIS A 208 -5.97 10.94 -13.75
C HIS A 208 -4.89 9.94 -13.31
N ALA A 209 -5.32 8.76 -12.87
CA ALA A 209 -4.42 7.65 -12.65
C ALA A 209 -3.62 7.34 -13.93
N ARG A 210 -2.32 7.09 -13.81
CA ARG A 210 -1.43 6.90 -14.95
C ARG A 210 -0.64 5.61 -14.84
N LEU A 211 -0.47 4.96 -15.99
CA LEU A 211 0.46 3.86 -16.17
C LEU A 211 1.66 4.36 -17.01
N PHE A 212 2.85 4.27 -16.42
CA PHE A 212 4.11 4.62 -17.05
C PHE A 212 4.91 3.36 -17.34
N ARG A 213 5.29 3.17 -18.60
CA ARG A 213 6.17 2.06 -19.00
C ARG A 213 7.63 2.47 -18.88
N ASN A 214 8.45 1.61 -18.29
CA ASN A 214 9.91 1.75 -18.22
C ASN A 214 10.53 1.47 -19.61
N LEU A 215 11.43 2.31 -20.02
CA LEU A 215 12.14 2.21 -21.30
C LEU A 215 13.46 1.42 -21.23
N GLY A 216 13.68 0.67 -20.16
CA GLY A 216 14.87 -0.14 -19.95
C GLY A 216 15.09 -1.16 -21.08
N GLY A 217 14.02 -1.81 -21.55
CA GLY A 217 14.04 -2.70 -22.72
C GLY A 217 14.46 -2.01 -24.02
N GLU A 218 14.36 -0.68 -24.09
CA GLU A 218 14.81 0.17 -25.19
C GLU A 218 16.22 0.78 -24.97
N GLY A 219 16.90 0.36 -23.91
CA GLY A 219 18.25 0.84 -23.55
C GLY A 219 18.27 2.18 -22.82
N LYS A 220 17.17 2.53 -22.16
CA LYS A 220 17.03 3.72 -21.30
C LYS A 220 16.49 3.31 -19.93
N PRO A 221 17.27 2.57 -19.12
CA PRO A 221 16.81 2.09 -17.82
C PRO A 221 16.35 3.24 -16.93
N GLY A 222 15.27 3.04 -16.19
CA GLY A 222 14.70 4.01 -15.27
C GLY A 222 14.13 5.27 -15.92
N HIS A 223 13.97 5.31 -17.25
CA HIS A 223 13.21 6.35 -17.95
C HIS A 223 11.84 5.81 -18.35
N PHE A 224 10.83 6.66 -18.35
CA PHE A 224 9.46 6.23 -18.50
C PHE A 224 8.71 7.00 -19.59
N VAL A 225 7.64 6.40 -20.08
CA VAL A 225 6.66 7.02 -20.96
C VAL A 225 5.25 6.71 -20.46
N ASP A 226 4.38 7.73 -20.46
CA ASP A 226 2.96 7.55 -20.15
C ASP A 226 2.28 6.74 -21.25
N VAL A 227 1.75 5.58 -20.91
CA VAL A 227 1.06 4.63 -21.81
C VAL A 227 -0.41 4.40 -21.43
N THR A 228 -0.97 5.22 -20.56
CA THR A 228 -2.31 5.08 -20.00
C THR A 228 -3.38 4.90 -21.07
N ASP A 229 -3.38 5.77 -22.08
CA ASP A 229 -4.37 5.72 -23.17
C ASP A 229 -4.09 4.56 -24.12
N GLU A 230 -2.83 4.28 -24.41
CA GLU A 230 -2.39 3.22 -25.33
C GLU A 230 -2.74 1.83 -24.80
N THR A 231 -2.60 1.64 -23.48
CA THR A 231 -2.90 0.38 -22.81
C THR A 231 -4.39 0.19 -22.51
N GLY A 232 -5.19 1.27 -22.58
CA GLY A 232 -6.62 1.24 -22.23
C GLY A 232 -6.90 1.22 -20.74
N THR A 233 -5.93 1.63 -19.91
CA THR A 233 -6.06 1.67 -18.43
C THR A 233 -6.60 2.99 -17.91
N ASN A 234 -7.02 3.90 -18.79
CA ASN A 234 -7.60 5.16 -18.38
C ASN A 234 -8.83 4.93 -17.48
N VAL A 235 -8.77 5.45 -16.26
CA VAL A 235 -9.86 5.37 -15.27
C VAL A 235 -10.85 6.48 -15.54
N GLU A 236 -11.53 6.43 -16.70
CA GLU A 236 -12.60 7.38 -16.99
C GLU A 236 -13.79 7.15 -16.07
N SER A 237 -14.16 8.14 -15.29
CA SER A 237 -15.45 8.17 -14.63
C SER A 237 -16.49 8.84 -15.54
N LYS A 238 -17.75 8.40 -15.46
CA LYS A 238 -18.87 9.06 -16.14
C LYS A 238 -19.21 10.43 -15.54
N ILE A 239 -18.58 10.79 -14.47
CA ILE A 239 -18.56 12.08 -13.80
C ILE A 239 -17.14 12.61 -14.01
N ASP A 240 -17.01 13.86 -14.42
CA ASP A 240 -15.74 14.53 -14.80
C ASP A 240 -14.67 14.59 -13.67
N TYR A 241 -14.51 13.53 -12.85
CA TYR A 241 -13.66 13.51 -11.65
C TYR A 241 -12.94 12.18 -11.50
N VAL A 242 -11.72 12.21 -10.94
CA VAL A 242 -10.92 11.03 -10.62
C VAL A 242 -10.88 10.82 -9.10
N TYR A 243 -11.11 9.59 -8.66
CA TYR A 243 -11.23 9.26 -7.25
C TYR A 243 -10.43 8.03 -6.84
N SER A 244 -9.32 7.75 -7.54
CA SER A 244 -8.51 6.56 -7.26
C SER A 244 -7.57 6.77 -6.08
N PHE A 245 -7.52 5.79 -5.19
CA PHE A 245 -6.68 5.80 -4.00
C PHE A 245 -5.49 4.84 -4.09
N SER A 246 -5.74 3.60 -4.47
CA SER A 246 -4.70 2.57 -4.50
C SER A 246 -4.90 1.62 -5.67
N SER A 247 -3.82 0.95 -6.06
CA SER A 247 -3.83 -0.02 -7.14
C SER A 247 -2.99 -1.25 -6.83
N SER A 248 -3.18 -2.31 -7.61
CA SER A 248 -2.39 -3.53 -7.59
C SER A 248 -2.18 -4.02 -9.00
N LEU A 249 -0.95 -4.44 -9.29
CA LEU A 249 -0.58 -5.22 -10.47
C LEU A 249 -0.33 -6.67 -10.03
N THR A 250 -1.28 -7.56 -10.28
CA THR A 250 -1.27 -8.94 -9.78
C THR A 250 -1.87 -9.88 -10.82
N ASP A 251 -1.17 -10.97 -11.14
CA ASP A 251 -1.69 -12.05 -11.97
C ASP A 251 -2.72 -12.87 -11.18
N PHE A 252 -4.03 -12.63 -11.41
CA PHE A 252 -5.10 -13.33 -10.72
C PHE A 252 -5.54 -14.61 -11.44
N ASP A 253 -5.49 -14.67 -12.77
CA ASP A 253 -5.94 -15.83 -13.53
C ASP A 253 -4.84 -16.85 -13.83
N GLY A 254 -3.59 -16.53 -13.49
CA GLY A 254 -2.45 -17.42 -13.60
C GLY A 254 -1.91 -17.54 -15.03
N ASP A 255 -2.20 -16.56 -15.89
CA ASP A 255 -1.69 -16.54 -17.27
C ASP A 255 -0.28 -15.96 -17.39
N GLY A 256 0.25 -15.42 -16.29
CA GLY A 256 1.59 -14.86 -16.13
C GLY A 256 1.65 -13.35 -16.28
N TYR A 257 0.61 -12.69 -16.79
CA TYR A 257 0.56 -11.24 -16.96
C TYR A 257 -0.20 -10.57 -15.81
N PRO A 258 0.38 -9.56 -15.15
CA PRO A 258 -0.28 -8.88 -14.05
C PRO A 258 -1.53 -8.11 -14.51
N ASP A 259 -2.66 -8.36 -13.85
CA ASP A 259 -3.90 -7.60 -14.01
C ASP A 259 -3.86 -6.33 -13.16
N LEU A 260 -4.61 -5.30 -13.55
CA LEU A 260 -4.65 -4.04 -12.83
C LEU A 260 -6.00 -3.87 -12.09
N LYS A 261 -5.94 -3.84 -10.76
CA LYS A 261 -7.04 -3.38 -9.91
C LYS A 261 -6.78 -1.94 -9.46
N VAL A 262 -7.79 -1.08 -9.56
CA VAL A 262 -7.79 0.29 -9.02
C VAL A 262 -8.94 0.41 -8.02
N ALA A 263 -8.64 0.70 -6.77
CA ALA A 263 -9.60 1.00 -5.73
C ALA A 263 -9.91 2.50 -5.74
N SER A 264 -11.20 2.84 -5.83
CA SER A 264 -11.65 4.22 -6.01
C SER A 264 -12.92 4.51 -5.21
N ASP A 265 -13.13 5.79 -4.92
CA ASP A 265 -14.32 6.30 -4.25
C ASP A 265 -15.54 6.34 -5.20
N PHE A 266 -16.73 6.53 -4.65
CA PHE A 266 -17.97 6.82 -5.37
C PHE A 266 -18.34 5.84 -6.49
N ASP A 267 -18.22 4.53 -6.28
CA ASP A 267 -18.49 3.45 -7.25
C ASP A 267 -17.64 3.53 -8.52
N THR A 268 -16.46 4.12 -8.45
CA THR A 268 -15.59 4.31 -9.62
C THR A 268 -14.42 3.31 -9.69
N SER A 269 -14.30 2.38 -8.75
CA SER A 269 -13.30 1.31 -8.79
C SER A 269 -13.29 0.56 -10.13
N LYS A 270 -12.10 0.16 -10.58
CA LYS A 270 -11.91 -0.55 -11.85
C LYS A 270 -11.12 -1.84 -11.67
N PHE A 271 -11.37 -2.78 -12.58
CA PHE A 271 -10.55 -3.96 -12.77
C PHE A 271 -10.31 -4.20 -14.25
N PHE A 272 -9.04 -4.33 -14.60
CA PHE A 272 -8.60 -4.49 -15.97
C PHE A 272 -7.84 -5.82 -16.09
N TRP A 273 -8.36 -6.74 -16.90
CA TRP A 273 -7.63 -7.94 -17.30
C TRP A 273 -6.53 -7.57 -18.29
N ASN A 274 -5.31 -8.03 -18.03
CA ASN A 274 -4.22 -7.94 -18.99
C ASN A 274 -4.48 -8.89 -20.18
N ASN A 275 -4.28 -8.39 -21.41
CA ASN A 275 -4.50 -9.18 -22.61
C ASN A 275 -3.23 -9.91 -23.08
N GLY A 276 -2.07 -9.70 -22.43
CA GLY A 276 -0.78 -10.26 -22.80
C GLY A 276 -0.17 -9.67 -24.09
N ASP A 277 -0.71 -8.58 -24.58
CA ASP A 277 -0.25 -7.88 -25.79
C ASP A 277 0.12 -6.41 -25.52
N GLY A 278 0.28 -6.06 -24.24
CA GLY A 278 0.57 -4.70 -23.78
C GLY A 278 -0.69 -3.85 -23.60
N THR A 279 -1.89 -4.42 -23.73
CA THR A 279 -3.17 -3.74 -23.52
C THR A 279 -4.00 -4.40 -22.44
N PHE A 280 -5.02 -3.68 -21.95
CA PHE A 280 -5.93 -4.17 -20.92
C PHE A 280 -7.39 -4.05 -21.34
N THR A 281 -8.23 -4.90 -20.76
CA THR A 281 -9.69 -4.86 -20.97
C THR A 281 -10.40 -4.64 -19.63
N ASN A 282 -11.12 -3.53 -19.49
CA ASN A 282 -11.93 -3.26 -18.30
C ASN A 282 -13.13 -4.22 -18.26
N GLN A 283 -13.18 -5.07 -17.24
CA GLN A 283 -14.28 -6.01 -16.98
C GLN A 283 -14.72 -5.99 -15.50
N THR A 284 -14.74 -4.84 -14.87
CA THR A 284 -15.02 -4.69 -13.44
C THR A 284 -16.31 -5.41 -13.03
N TYR A 285 -17.42 -5.09 -13.65
CA TYR A 285 -18.73 -5.65 -13.28
C TYR A 285 -18.93 -7.06 -13.84
N GLU A 286 -18.42 -7.32 -15.03
CA GLU A 286 -18.45 -8.63 -15.68
C GLU A 286 -17.70 -9.68 -14.86
N SER A 287 -16.66 -9.28 -14.14
CA SER A 287 -15.87 -10.15 -13.26
C SER A 287 -16.45 -10.28 -11.82
N GLY A 288 -17.62 -9.67 -11.55
CA GLY A 288 -18.25 -9.75 -10.22
C GLY A 288 -17.68 -8.78 -9.17
N LEU A 289 -16.98 -7.74 -9.61
CA LEU A 289 -16.35 -6.72 -8.76
C LEU A 289 -17.14 -5.40 -8.77
N GLY A 290 -16.66 -4.38 -8.05
CA GLY A 290 -17.24 -3.02 -8.02
C GLY A 290 -18.38 -2.85 -7.01
N GLY A 291 -18.46 -3.71 -6.00
CA GLY A 291 -19.44 -3.57 -4.91
C GLY A 291 -18.94 -2.74 -3.72
N GLU A 292 -17.70 -2.27 -3.77
CA GLU A 292 -17.10 -1.35 -2.80
C GLU A 292 -17.40 0.10 -3.18
N GLU A 293 -18.40 0.73 -2.60
CA GLU A 293 -18.83 2.08 -2.99
C GLU A 293 -17.77 3.15 -2.71
N ASN A 294 -16.89 2.92 -1.74
CA ASN A 294 -15.83 3.84 -1.35
C ASN A 294 -14.54 3.04 -1.13
N GLY A 295 -13.98 2.50 -2.22
CA GLY A 295 -12.74 1.73 -2.17
C GLY A 295 -11.54 2.60 -1.88
N MET A 296 -10.80 2.31 -0.78
CA MET A 296 -9.63 3.08 -0.36
C MET A 296 -8.37 2.23 -0.33
N GLY A 297 -8.19 1.41 0.71
CA GLY A 297 -7.08 0.47 0.80
C GLY A 297 -7.35 -0.82 0.03
N LEU A 298 -6.29 -1.41 -0.49
CA LEU A 298 -6.32 -2.65 -1.25
C LEU A 298 -5.18 -3.54 -0.77
N ALA A 299 -5.47 -4.79 -0.45
CA ALA A 299 -4.48 -5.82 -0.17
C ALA A 299 -4.78 -7.09 -0.96
N VAL A 300 -3.73 -7.77 -1.41
CA VAL A 300 -3.81 -9.09 -2.05
C VAL A 300 -3.22 -10.13 -1.12
N GLY A 301 -3.89 -11.26 -0.99
CA GLY A 301 -3.47 -12.37 -0.15
C GLY A 301 -3.99 -13.70 -0.66
N PHE A 302 -3.89 -14.72 0.18
CA PHE A 302 -4.32 -16.08 -0.17
C PHE A 302 -5.28 -16.63 0.89
N TYR A 303 -6.36 -17.24 0.43
CA TYR A 303 -7.49 -17.61 1.27
C TYR A 303 -7.63 -19.12 1.42
N GLY A 304 -7.88 -19.54 2.65
CA GLY A 304 -8.24 -20.91 2.97
C GLY A 304 -7.13 -21.93 2.71
N VAL A 305 -7.47 -23.20 2.74
CA VAL A 305 -6.54 -24.31 2.58
C VAL A 305 -6.03 -24.42 1.14
N GLU A 306 -6.86 -24.08 0.17
CA GLU A 306 -6.52 -24.16 -1.26
C GLU A 306 -5.62 -23.01 -1.72
N GLN A 307 -5.47 -21.98 -0.89
CA GLN A 307 -4.69 -20.77 -1.20
C GLN A 307 -5.16 -20.08 -2.48
N ASP A 308 -6.48 -19.85 -2.57
CA ASP A 308 -7.06 -19.06 -3.65
C ASP A 308 -6.66 -17.58 -3.52
N PRO A 309 -6.30 -16.89 -4.61
CA PRO A 309 -6.02 -15.47 -4.55
C PRO A 309 -7.25 -14.67 -4.09
N VAL A 310 -7.03 -13.72 -3.19
CA VAL A 310 -8.07 -12.81 -2.70
C VAL A 310 -7.63 -11.37 -2.75
N MET A 311 -8.59 -10.47 -2.94
CA MET A 311 -8.43 -9.02 -2.76
C MET A 311 -9.28 -8.57 -1.58
N PHE A 312 -8.67 -7.88 -0.63
CA PHE A 312 -9.40 -7.21 0.43
C PHE A 312 -9.37 -5.69 0.18
N LEU A 313 -10.56 -5.09 0.07
CA LEU A 313 -10.73 -3.66 -0.13
C LEU A 313 -11.43 -3.07 1.10
N THR A 314 -10.81 -2.04 1.67
CA THR A 314 -11.47 -1.26 2.70
C THR A 314 -12.47 -0.30 2.09
N SER A 315 -13.53 -0.03 2.82
CA SER A 315 -14.57 0.91 2.42
C SER A 315 -15.26 1.49 3.67
N ILE A 316 -16.23 2.37 3.47
CA ILE A 316 -16.95 2.98 4.57
C ILE A 316 -18.18 2.12 4.92
N ARG A 317 -18.34 1.84 6.23
CA ARG A 317 -19.55 1.24 6.76
C ARG A 317 -20.32 2.23 7.61
N ALA A 318 -21.63 2.33 7.35
CA ALA A 318 -22.50 3.16 8.15
C ALA A 318 -22.49 2.73 9.62
N ARG A 319 -22.31 3.68 10.53
CA ARG A 319 -22.37 3.44 11.98
C ARG A 319 -23.76 3.80 12.50
N PRO A 320 -24.43 2.90 13.23
CA PRO A 320 -25.72 3.22 13.85
C PRO A 320 -25.61 4.44 14.77
N GLY A 321 -26.49 5.43 14.56
CA GLY A 321 -26.51 6.66 15.33
C GLY A 321 -25.59 7.79 14.81
N CYS A 322 -24.81 7.54 13.77
CA CYS A 322 -24.12 8.55 13.00
C CYS A 322 -24.99 8.91 11.78
N ASP A 323 -25.65 10.07 11.83
CA ASP A 323 -26.34 10.62 10.65
C ASP A 323 -25.35 11.57 9.97
N ASP A 324 -24.67 11.07 8.96
CA ASP A 324 -23.65 11.81 8.22
C ASP A 324 -24.21 12.43 6.92
N GLY A 325 -25.54 12.43 6.77
CA GLY A 325 -26.22 12.96 5.59
C GLY A 325 -25.86 12.24 4.29
N ALA A 326 -25.16 11.10 4.38
CA ALA A 326 -24.62 10.42 3.22
C ALA A 326 -25.73 9.89 2.31
N ARG A 327 -25.59 10.19 1.04
CA ARG A 327 -26.44 9.68 -0.04
C ARG A 327 -26.00 8.30 -0.55
N LEU A 328 -24.85 7.81 -0.09
CA LEU A 328 -24.23 6.57 -0.53
C LEU A 328 -24.57 5.41 0.41
N LEU A 329 -24.77 4.23 -0.17
CA LEU A 329 -24.96 2.99 0.56
C LEU A 329 -23.60 2.57 1.17
N ARG A 330 -23.28 2.98 2.37
CA ARG A 330 -22.04 2.61 3.07
C ARG A 330 -22.13 1.17 3.57
N THR A 331 -21.82 0.23 2.68
CA THR A 331 -21.99 -1.20 2.94
C THR A 331 -20.75 -1.88 3.54
N GLY A 332 -19.63 -1.18 3.60
CA GLY A 332 -18.38 -1.63 4.24
C GLY A 332 -17.42 -2.35 3.31
N ASN A 333 -16.38 -2.93 3.89
CA ASN A 333 -15.31 -3.62 3.18
C ASN A 333 -15.80 -4.72 2.24
N ARG A 334 -14.91 -5.13 1.32
CA ARG A 334 -15.08 -6.30 0.47
C ARG A 334 -13.88 -7.23 0.55
N LEU A 335 -14.15 -8.52 0.60
CA LEU A 335 -13.19 -9.59 0.36
C LEU A 335 -13.68 -10.39 -0.84
N TYR A 336 -12.95 -10.27 -1.95
CA TYR A 336 -13.24 -10.97 -3.18
C TYR A 336 -12.26 -12.13 -3.36
N ARG A 337 -12.79 -13.33 -3.59
CA ARG A 337 -12.01 -14.53 -3.91
C ARG A 337 -12.05 -14.78 -5.40
N TYR A 338 -10.92 -15.04 -6.02
CA TYR A 338 -10.89 -15.52 -7.40
C TYR A 338 -11.50 -16.93 -7.49
N ALA A 339 -12.49 -17.09 -8.34
CA ALA A 339 -13.26 -18.32 -8.48
C ALA A 339 -12.98 -19.08 -9.78
N GLY A 340 -11.99 -18.62 -10.57
CA GLY A 340 -11.69 -19.15 -11.89
C GLY A 340 -12.49 -18.45 -13.00
N ASP A 341 -12.13 -18.74 -14.26
CA ASP A 341 -12.82 -18.22 -15.45
C ASP A 341 -12.99 -16.69 -15.48
N ARG A 342 -12.00 -15.94 -14.95
CA ARG A 342 -12.01 -14.48 -14.80
C ARG A 342 -13.21 -13.94 -13.99
N GLN A 343 -13.64 -14.71 -12.96
CA GLN A 343 -14.72 -14.36 -12.04
C GLN A 343 -14.24 -14.27 -10.61
N PHE A 344 -14.81 -13.35 -9.85
CA PHE A 344 -14.63 -13.21 -8.42
C PHE A 344 -15.94 -13.40 -7.66
N GLU A 345 -15.85 -13.94 -6.46
CA GLU A 345 -16.95 -14.13 -5.52
C GLU A 345 -16.77 -13.20 -4.30
N ASP A 346 -17.78 -12.43 -3.94
CA ASP A 346 -17.82 -11.67 -2.68
C ASP A 346 -18.02 -12.63 -1.50
N ILE A 347 -16.96 -12.91 -0.74
CA ILE A 347 -16.97 -13.77 0.44
C ILE A 347 -16.90 -12.96 1.75
N THR A 348 -17.10 -11.66 1.72
CA THR A 348 -16.91 -10.74 2.86
C THR A 348 -17.68 -11.15 4.10
N ASP A 349 -18.98 -11.50 3.95
CA ASP A 349 -19.82 -11.90 5.09
C ASP A 349 -19.50 -13.30 5.58
N LEU A 350 -19.11 -14.20 4.67
CA LEU A 350 -18.65 -15.55 5.03
C LEU A 350 -17.36 -15.48 5.86
N ALA A 351 -16.44 -14.63 5.45
CA ALA A 351 -15.16 -14.41 6.13
C ALA A 351 -15.28 -13.57 7.41
N GLY A 352 -16.34 -12.76 7.58
CA GLY A 352 -16.56 -11.95 8.78
C GLY A 352 -15.84 -10.61 8.82
N VAL A 353 -15.35 -10.07 7.69
CA VAL A 353 -14.43 -8.92 7.63
C VAL A 353 -15.06 -7.61 7.15
N ARG A 354 -16.37 -7.50 7.11
CA ARG A 354 -17.10 -6.36 6.51
C ARG A 354 -16.89 -5.02 7.22
N ASN A 355 -16.44 -4.96 8.47
CA ASN A 355 -16.60 -3.76 9.27
C ASN A 355 -15.29 -3.15 9.79
N SER A 356 -14.73 -2.17 9.09
CA SER A 356 -13.74 -1.24 9.63
C SER A 356 -14.32 0.13 9.98
N TYR A 357 -15.61 0.34 9.83
CA TYR A 357 -16.30 1.63 9.81
C TYR A 357 -15.76 2.54 8.71
N TRP A 358 -14.82 3.46 8.98
CA TRP A 358 -14.15 4.23 7.94
C TRP A 358 -12.76 3.64 7.71
N GLY A 359 -12.68 2.60 6.84
CA GLY A 359 -11.43 1.90 6.57
C GLY A 359 -10.53 2.65 5.61
N TRP A 360 -9.21 2.54 5.81
CA TRP A 360 -8.14 3.09 4.99
C TRP A 360 -7.17 1.98 4.58
N GLY A 361 -5.86 2.19 4.68
CA GLY A 361 -4.85 1.18 4.36
C GLY A 361 -5.09 -0.17 5.03
N THR A 362 -4.70 -1.24 4.37
CA THR A 362 -4.90 -2.60 4.86
C THR A 362 -3.83 -3.54 4.31
N THR A 363 -3.51 -4.59 5.02
CA THR A 363 -2.58 -5.62 4.55
C THR A 363 -2.87 -6.98 5.19
N PHE A 364 -2.37 -8.04 4.55
CA PHE A 364 -2.35 -9.40 5.08
C PHE A 364 -1.04 -9.65 5.82
N VAL A 365 -1.10 -10.29 6.99
CA VAL A 365 0.07 -10.58 7.82
C VAL A 365 -0.11 -11.86 8.62
N ASP A 366 0.95 -12.65 8.78
CA ASP A 366 0.98 -13.74 9.77
C ASP A 366 1.69 -13.26 11.05
N ALA A 367 0.96 -12.55 11.90
CA ALA A 367 1.51 -11.90 13.09
C ALA A 367 2.03 -12.86 14.18
N THR A 368 1.70 -14.15 14.07
CA THR A 368 2.06 -15.18 15.07
C THR A 368 2.90 -16.32 14.51
N ASN A 369 3.33 -16.21 13.27
CA ASN A 369 4.02 -17.27 12.52
C ASN A 369 3.23 -18.58 12.51
N SER A 370 1.91 -18.50 12.41
CA SER A 370 0.99 -19.64 12.46
C SER A 370 0.83 -20.36 11.12
N GLY A 371 1.16 -19.68 10.03
CA GLY A 371 0.90 -20.10 8.65
C GLY A 371 -0.46 -19.62 8.12
N ALA A 372 -1.22 -18.86 8.89
CA ALA A 372 -2.47 -18.25 8.46
C ALA A 372 -2.33 -16.72 8.40
N GLN A 373 -2.64 -16.13 7.26
CA GLN A 373 -2.60 -14.69 7.09
C GLN A 373 -3.81 -14.03 7.77
N ASP A 374 -3.56 -13.15 8.72
CA ASP A 374 -4.51 -12.27 9.36
C ASP A 374 -4.72 -11.00 8.51
N ILE A 375 -5.68 -10.17 8.85
CA ILE A 375 -5.89 -8.86 8.19
C ILE A 375 -5.75 -7.74 9.23
N VAL A 376 -4.98 -6.70 8.87
CA VAL A 376 -4.97 -5.44 9.61
C VAL A 376 -5.45 -4.31 8.71
N SER A 377 -6.21 -3.37 9.27
CA SER A 377 -6.68 -2.19 8.56
C SER A 377 -6.58 -0.94 9.44
N ALA A 378 -6.06 0.12 8.86
CA ALA A 378 -6.21 1.47 9.39
C ALA A 378 -7.68 1.90 9.35
N ALA A 379 -8.08 2.72 10.29
CA ALA A 379 -9.45 3.19 10.38
C ALA A 379 -9.53 4.59 11.01
N GLY A 380 -10.67 5.24 10.75
CA GLY A 380 -10.99 6.51 11.37
C GLY A 380 -10.96 7.69 10.41
N MET A 381 -11.77 8.69 10.72
CA MET A 381 -11.84 9.95 10.00
C MET A 381 -12.20 11.07 10.96
N ALA A 382 -11.40 12.12 11.01
CA ALA A 382 -11.66 13.33 11.77
C ALA A 382 -11.96 14.47 10.80
N ILE A 383 -13.23 14.70 10.50
CA ILE A 383 -13.67 15.85 9.71
C ILE A 383 -14.45 16.79 10.61
N THR A 384 -13.97 18.01 10.76
CA THR A 384 -14.55 19.01 11.70
C THR A 384 -15.74 19.77 11.16
N TRP A 385 -16.01 19.73 9.86
CA TRP A 385 -17.06 20.51 9.18
C TRP A 385 -18.28 19.69 8.75
N GLU A 386 -18.19 18.37 8.65
CA GLU A 386 -19.37 17.51 8.56
C GLU A 386 -19.85 17.16 9.97
N SER A 387 -21.02 17.64 10.34
CA SER A 387 -21.57 17.63 11.71
C SER A 387 -21.63 16.28 12.40
N ASN A 388 -21.23 15.19 11.76
CA ASN A 388 -21.36 13.82 12.27
C ASN A 388 -20.18 12.90 12.03
N THR A 389 -19.06 13.36 11.44
CA THR A 389 -17.85 12.54 11.24
C THR A 389 -17.01 12.37 12.52
N GLU A 390 -17.27 13.16 13.55
CA GLU A 390 -16.72 12.88 14.90
C GLU A 390 -17.00 11.46 15.36
N CYS A 391 -18.05 10.83 14.83
CA CYS A 391 -18.38 9.44 15.07
C CYS A 391 -17.27 8.44 14.68
N TYR A 392 -16.47 8.79 13.67
CA TYR A 392 -15.39 7.92 13.15
C TYR A 392 -14.00 8.36 13.63
N ALA A 393 -13.88 9.54 14.30
CA ALA A 393 -12.60 10.10 14.71
C ALA A 393 -11.79 9.23 15.69
N LYS A 394 -12.45 8.29 16.35
CA LYS A 394 -11.85 7.39 17.34
C LYS A 394 -11.96 5.92 16.97
N ASP A 395 -12.10 5.63 15.68
CA ASP A 395 -12.08 4.24 15.24
C ASP A 395 -10.67 3.67 15.42
N PRO A 396 -10.53 2.56 16.19
CA PRO A 396 -9.24 1.92 16.36
C PRO A 396 -8.82 1.20 15.09
N LEU A 397 -7.53 0.88 14.98
CA LEU A 397 -7.04 -0.11 14.04
C LEU A 397 -7.88 -1.38 14.13
N ARG A 398 -8.10 -2.05 13.02
CA ARG A 398 -8.77 -3.34 12.97
C ARG A 398 -7.78 -4.46 12.76
N TYR A 399 -7.93 -5.49 13.56
CA TYR A 399 -7.22 -6.74 13.43
C TYR A 399 -8.23 -7.89 13.39
N TRP A 400 -8.22 -8.62 12.29
CA TRP A 400 -9.01 -9.82 12.13
C TRP A 400 -8.08 -11.02 12.10
N ARG A 401 -8.16 -11.83 13.14
CA ARG A 401 -7.42 -13.07 13.24
C ARG A 401 -8.07 -14.14 12.37
N ASN A 402 -7.26 -14.79 11.53
CA ASN A 402 -7.67 -15.93 10.73
C ASN A 402 -7.59 -17.22 11.57
N ASP A 403 -8.62 -18.04 11.54
CA ASP A 403 -8.63 -19.36 12.21
C ASP A 403 -7.89 -20.46 11.43
N GLY A 404 -7.31 -20.13 10.27
CA GLY A 404 -6.66 -21.04 9.35
C GLY A 404 -7.61 -21.73 8.34
N THR A 405 -8.92 -21.48 8.44
CA THR A 405 -9.93 -21.97 7.46
C THR A 405 -10.41 -20.88 6.52
N GLY A 406 -10.01 -19.62 6.81
CA GLY A 406 -10.47 -18.43 6.10
C GLY A 406 -11.62 -17.69 6.80
N VAL A 407 -12.03 -18.13 7.98
CA VAL A 407 -12.95 -17.37 8.83
C VAL A 407 -12.14 -16.48 9.76
N PHE A 408 -12.52 -15.20 9.83
CA PHE A 408 -11.82 -14.20 10.60
C PHE A 408 -12.65 -13.73 11.79
N GLU A 409 -11.97 -13.45 12.89
CA GLU A 409 -12.56 -12.89 14.10
C GLU A 409 -11.88 -11.57 14.46
N GLU A 410 -12.65 -10.51 14.71
CA GLU A 410 -12.14 -9.22 15.12
C GLU A 410 -11.56 -9.29 16.54
N ARG A 411 -10.27 -8.99 16.70
CA ARG A 411 -9.49 -9.13 17.93
C ARG A 411 -8.55 -7.94 18.21
N SER A 412 -8.89 -6.75 17.74
CA SER A 412 -8.04 -5.56 17.81
C SER A 412 -7.61 -5.21 19.24
N ALA A 413 -8.56 -5.26 20.18
CA ALA A 413 -8.29 -4.90 21.57
C ALA A 413 -7.35 -5.89 22.26
N GLU A 414 -7.55 -7.19 21.99
CA GLU A 414 -6.73 -8.26 22.56
C GLU A 414 -5.33 -8.30 21.95
N ALA A 415 -5.19 -7.88 20.68
CA ALA A 415 -3.89 -7.77 20.01
C ALA A 415 -3.07 -6.55 20.47
N GLY A 416 -3.66 -5.64 21.26
CA GLY A 416 -2.98 -4.44 21.75
C GLY A 416 -3.20 -3.20 20.90
N PHE A 417 -4.06 -3.23 19.89
CA PHE A 417 -4.35 -2.09 19.02
C PHE A 417 -5.38 -1.13 19.64
N ALA A 418 -5.01 -0.49 20.74
CA ALA A 418 -5.78 0.60 21.33
C ALA A 418 -5.31 1.93 20.76
N ASN A 419 -5.84 2.33 19.62
CA ASN A 419 -5.62 3.64 19.01
C ASN A 419 -6.89 4.48 19.13
N ASP A 420 -6.75 5.75 19.53
CA ASP A 420 -7.84 6.71 19.72
C ASP A 420 -7.83 7.86 18.70
N ALA A 421 -6.95 7.80 17.70
CA ALA A 421 -6.81 8.79 16.65
C ALA A 421 -6.94 8.16 15.26
N PRO A 422 -7.39 8.90 14.23
CA PRO A 422 -7.45 8.38 12.87
C PRO A 422 -6.10 7.90 12.37
N SER A 423 -6.08 6.69 11.79
CA SER A 423 -4.93 6.11 11.10
C SER A 423 -5.22 6.00 9.60
N LYS A 424 -4.19 6.01 8.77
CA LYS A 424 -4.31 6.05 7.31
C LYS A 424 -3.65 4.85 6.65
N GLY A 425 -2.35 4.75 6.72
CA GLY A 425 -1.60 3.64 6.17
C GLY A 425 -1.18 2.64 7.25
N VAL A 426 -0.99 1.43 6.83
CA VAL A 426 -0.37 0.36 7.63
C VAL A 426 0.69 -0.31 6.78
N LEU A 427 1.82 -0.65 7.36
CA LEU A 427 2.84 -1.46 6.72
C LEU A 427 3.49 -2.40 7.73
N PHE A 428 3.95 -3.55 7.25
CA PHE A 428 4.55 -4.60 8.04
C PHE A 428 5.95 -4.92 7.58
N PHE A 429 6.86 -5.12 8.54
CA PHE A 429 8.22 -5.60 8.33
C PHE A 429 8.79 -6.15 9.62
N ASP A 430 9.82 -6.97 9.54
CA ASP A 430 10.59 -7.45 10.70
C ASP A 430 11.69 -6.43 11.01
N ALA A 431 11.35 -5.41 11.79
CA ALA A 431 12.20 -4.24 11.98
C ALA A 431 13.51 -4.54 12.71
N ASP A 432 13.55 -5.57 13.54
CA ASP A 432 14.73 -5.91 14.33
C ASP A 432 15.28 -7.31 14.05
N LEU A 433 14.80 -7.94 12.96
CA LEU A 433 15.26 -9.24 12.45
C LEU A 433 15.14 -10.36 13.50
N ASP A 434 14.11 -10.30 14.34
CA ASP A 434 13.85 -11.32 15.36
C ASP A 434 12.83 -12.39 14.91
N GLY A 435 12.30 -12.24 13.68
CA GLY A 435 11.35 -13.16 13.05
C GLY A 435 9.91 -12.92 13.45
N ARG A 436 9.62 -11.82 14.11
CA ARG A 436 8.27 -11.34 14.39
C ARG A 436 7.99 -10.09 13.59
N ILE A 437 6.93 -10.13 12.82
CA ILE A 437 6.55 -8.98 11.99
C ILE A 437 5.98 -7.87 12.87
N ASP A 438 6.58 -6.68 12.79
CA ASP A 438 6.15 -5.45 13.45
C ASP A 438 5.18 -4.66 12.56
N LEU A 439 4.52 -3.66 13.13
CA LEU A 439 3.56 -2.82 12.42
C LEU A 439 3.92 -1.34 12.57
N PHE A 440 4.09 -0.65 11.45
CA PHE A 440 4.14 0.81 11.38
C PHE A 440 2.80 1.36 10.89
N VAL A 441 2.30 2.41 11.54
CA VAL A 441 0.99 3.00 11.26
C VAL A 441 1.12 4.49 11.05
N THR A 442 0.74 4.95 9.88
CA THR A 442 0.67 6.37 9.58
C THR A 442 -0.61 6.98 10.14
N ARG A 443 -0.55 8.23 10.54
CA ARG A 443 -1.69 8.94 11.12
C ARG A 443 -1.88 10.31 10.50
N ASP A 444 -3.14 10.70 10.42
CA ASP A 444 -3.54 12.01 9.94
C ASP A 444 -2.99 13.12 10.84
N ALA A 445 -2.10 13.97 10.31
CA ALA A 445 -1.49 15.11 10.98
C ALA A 445 -0.92 14.82 12.39
N ALA A 446 -0.46 13.59 12.64
CA ALA A 446 0.05 13.16 13.95
C ALA A 446 1.36 12.36 13.81
N THR A 447 2.03 12.12 14.92
CA THR A 447 3.19 11.22 14.97
C THR A 447 2.76 9.80 14.60
N PRO A 448 3.47 9.09 13.71
CA PRO A 448 3.17 7.71 13.39
C PRO A 448 3.30 6.83 14.63
N LEU A 449 2.66 5.66 14.60
CA LEU A 449 2.79 4.65 15.65
C LEU A 449 3.67 3.51 15.15
N PHE A 450 4.44 2.93 16.06
CA PHE A 450 5.16 1.70 15.82
C PHE A 450 4.76 0.67 16.87
N PHE A 451 4.20 -0.44 16.43
CA PHE A 451 3.80 -1.55 17.29
C PHE A 451 4.83 -2.67 17.17
N HIS A 452 5.68 -2.79 18.18
CA HIS A 452 6.62 -3.89 18.29
C HIS A 452 5.89 -5.17 18.68
N ASN A 453 6.08 -6.23 17.92
CA ASN A 453 5.45 -7.53 18.15
C ASN A 453 6.21 -8.31 19.23
N ARG A 454 5.69 -8.34 20.43
CA ARG A 454 6.24 -9.06 21.59
C ARG A 454 5.52 -10.38 21.87
N THR A 455 4.92 -10.98 20.84
CA THR A 455 4.20 -12.26 20.97
C THR A 455 5.16 -13.34 21.50
N PRO A 456 4.84 -13.97 22.63
CA PRO A 456 5.68 -15.03 23.16
C PRO A 456 5.46 -16.34 22.38
N ASN A 457 6.52 -17.13 22.23
CA ASN A 457 6.47 -18.47 21.61
C ASN A 457 5.83 -18.45 20.20
N VAL A 458 6.21 -17.49 19.38
CA VAL A 458 5.84 -17.47 17.94
C VAL A 458 6.31 -18.75 17.26
N GLY A 459 5.61 -19.12 16.18
CA GLY A 459 5.97 -20.28 15.35
C GLY A 459 7.34 -20.12 14.67
N ALA A 460 7.81 -21.20 14.08
CA ALA A 460 8.93 -21.16 13.14
C ALA A 460 8.55 -20.30 11.92
N TRP A 461 9.55 -19.72 11.26
CA TRP A 461 9.34 -18.79 10.15
C TRP A 461 10.45 -18.92 9.08
N LEU A 462 10.21 -18.37 7.91
CA LEU A 462 11.21 -18.18 6.85
C LEU A 462 10.94 -16.83 6.17
N GLY A 463 11.95 -15.95 6.13
CA GLY A 463 12.00 -14.78 5.29
C GLY A 463 12.62 -15.12 3.94
N ILE A 464 12.10 -14.57 2.85
CA ILE A 464 12.56 -14.85 1.49
C ILE A 464 12.69 -13.54 0.72
N ASP A 465 13.93 -13.19 0.37
CA ASP A 465 14.24 -12.13 -0.58
C ASP A 465 14.36 -12.74 -1.96
N VAL A 466 13.66 -12.16 -2.94
CA VAL A 466 13.68 -12.64 -4.32
C VAL A 466 14.43 -11.64 -5.18
N VAL A 467 15.43 -12.11 -5.92
CA VAL A 467 16.25 -11.27 -6.80
C VAL A 467 16.13 -11.77 -8.24
N GLY A 468 15.62 -10.91 -9.11
CA GLY A 468 15.54 -11.18 -10.55
C GLY A 468 16.86 -10.93 -11.27
N THR A 469 17.03 -11.56 -12.42
CA THR A 469 18.15 -11.34 -13.34
C THR A 469 17.68 -11.06 -14.78
N ARG A 470 16.50 -11.56 -15.13
CA ARG A 470 15.74 -11.29 -16.38
C ARG A 470 14.34 -10.77 -16.05
N THR A 471 13.76 -11.25 -14.99
CA THR A 471 12.67 -10.58 -14.27
C THR A 471 13.28 -9.34 -13.61
N ASN A 472 12.47 -8.31 -13.36
CA ASN A 472 12.92 -7.12 -12.65
C ASN A 472 13.72 -7.50 -11.40
N ARG A 473 14.70 -6.69 -11.05
CA ARG A 473 15.67 -7.05 -10.02
C ARG A 473 15.06 -7.27 -8.64
N ASP A 474 14.02 -6.54 -8.31
CA ASP A 474 13.27 -6.69 -7.05
C ASP A 474 12.40 -7.97 -6.99
N GLY A 475 12.35 -8.74 -8.07
CA GLY A 475 11.50 -9.93 -8.16
C GLY A 475 10.00 -9.64 -8.08
N ILE A 476 9.57 -8.38 -8.27
CA ILE A 476 8.15 -8.00 -8.22
C ILE A 476 7.34 -8.85 -9.21
N GLY A 477 6.25 -9.43 -8.72
CA GLY A 477 5.40 -10.37 -9.46
C GLY A 477 5.83 -11.84 -9.33
N ALA A 478 7.00 -12.13 -8.75
CA ALA A 478 7.41 -13.52 -8.53
C ALA A 478 6.47 -14.23 -7.53
N VAL A 479 6.08 -15.43 -7.89
CA VAL A 479 5.22 -16.29 -7.05
C VAL A 479 6.08 -17.20 -6.20
N VAL A 480 5.88 -17.13 -4.89
CA VAL A 480 6.57 -17.93 -3.89
C VAL A 480 5.61 -18.97 -3.31
N GLU A 481 5.97 -20.23 -3.36
CA GLU A 481 5.22 -21.33 -2.73
C GLU A 481 6.11 -22.07 -1.72
N VAL A 482 5.62 -22.25 -0.49
CA VAL A 482 6.35 -22.94 0.57
C VAL A 482 5.52 -24.10 1.12
N ARG A 483 6.17 -25.23 1.41
CA ARG A 483 5.60 -26.37 2.14
C ARG A 483 6.43 -26.67 3.36
N ALA A 484 5.84 -26.60 4.52
CA ALA A 484 6.52 -26.95 5.77
C ALA A 484 6.90 -28.45 5.83
N THR A 485 6.01 -29.34 5.37
CA THR A 485 6.19 -30.80 5.41
C THR A 485 5.92 -31.43 4.05
N GLU A 486 6.55 -32.56 3.77
CA GLU A 486 6.33 -33.31 2.52
C GLU A 486 4.84 -33.68 2.38
N GLY A 487 4.24 -33.31 1.23
CA GLY A 487 2.80 -33.53 0.98
C GLY A 487 1.84 -32.67 1.81
N GLY A 488 2.36 -31.77 2.66
CA GLY A 488 1.57 -30.83 3.45
C GLY A 488 0.95 -29.72 2.61
N PRO A 489 0.13 -28.85 3.25
CA PRO A 489 -0.47 -27.71 2.56
C PRO A 489 0.63 -26.76 2.06
N ARG A 490 0.34 -26.07 0.96
CA ARG A 490 1.15 -24.97 0.45
C ARG A 490 0.73 -23.66 1.09
N GLN A 491 1.68 -22.80 1.35
CA GLN A 491 1.47 -21.39 1.51
C GLN A 491 1.95 -20.68 0.26
N LYS A 492 1.29 -19.59 -0.15
CA LYS A 492 1.65 -18.80 -1.32
C LYS A 492 1.84 -17.34 -0.97
N GLY A 493 2.66 -16.66 -1.76
CA GLY A 493 2.84 -15.23 -1.73
C GLY A 493 3.25 -14.72 -3.12
N ILE A 494 3.05 -13.43 -3.35
CA ILE A 494 3.50 -12.73 -4.56
C ILE A 494 4.32 -11.52 -4.11
N VAL A 495 5.51 -11.37 -4.65
CA VAL A 495 6.43 -10.29 -4.27
C VAL A 495 5.90 -8.95 -4.71
N GLY A 496 5.74 -8.02 -3.77
CA GLY A 496 5.66 -6.57 -4.00
C GLY A 496 4.56 -6.03 -4.91
N THR A 497 3.41 -6.72 -5.05
CA THR A 497 2.39 -6.33 -6.02
C THR A 497 1.36 -5.31 -5.52
N VAL A 498 1.42 -4.90 -4.26
CA VAL A 498 0.38 -4.07 -3.64
C VAL A 498 0.97 -2.87 -2.92
N GLY A 499 0.48 -1.68 -3.29
CA GLY A 499 0.59 -0.49 -2.46
C GLY A 499 -0.69 -0.34 -1.63
N SER A 500 -0.61 -0.60 -0.33
CA SER A 500 -1.76 -0.51 0.58
C SER A 500 -2.13 0.93 0.90
N PHE A 501 -3.04 1.52 0.17
CA PHE A 501 -3.43 2.92 0.23
C PHE A 501 -2.27 3.86 -0.16
N LEU A 502 -1.47 4.35 0.78
CA LEU A 502 -0.32 5.24 0.55
C LEU A 502 1.02 4.59 0.99
N THR A 503 0.99 3.31 1.36
CA THR A 503 2.12 2.63 2.00
C THR A 503 2.64 1.47 1.15
N GLN A 504 3.90 1.14 1.37
CA GLN A 504 4.54 -0.06 0.81
C GLN A 504 5.09 -0.92 1.95
N ASP A 505 4.63 -2.17 2.01
CA ASP A 505 5.16 -3.20 2.91
C ASP A 505 6.58 -3.63 2.51
N SER A 506 7.27 -4.29 3.44
CA SER A 506 8.49 -5.06 3.12
C SER A 506 8.32 -5.95 1.91
N ARG A 507 9.37 -6.07 1.09
CA ARG A 507 9.42 -7.07 0.00
C ARG A 507 9.94 -8.41 0.44
N THR A 508 10.57 -8.50 1.60
CA THR A 508 10.92 -9.79 2.19
C THR A 508 9.64 -10.55 2.48
N MET A 509 9.40 -11.62 1.74
CA MET A 509 8.23 -12.48 1.93
C MET A 509 8.38 -13.26 3.23
N HIS A 510 7.42 -13.13 4.14
CA HIS A 510 7.44 -13.80 5.44
C HIS A 510 6.42 -14.95 5.50
N PHE A 511 6.90 -16.15 5.85
CA PHE A 511 6.07 -17.35 6.00
C PHE A 511 6.22 -17.93 7.40
N GLY A 512 5.12 -18.06 8.13
CA GLY A 512 5.07 -18.75 9.41
C GLY A 512 4.67 -20.21 9.27
N PHE A 513 5.11 -21.06 10.20
CA PHE A 513 4.85 -22.51 10.14
C PHE A 513 4.29 -23.08 11.45
N GLY A 514 3.99 -22.23 12.43
CA GLY A 514 3.62 -22.71 13.75
C GLY A 514 4.73 -23.55 14.37
N ARG A 515 4.35 -24.63 15.02
CA ARG A 515 5.35 -25.57 15.54
C ARG A 515 5.92 -26.41 14.42
N LEU A 516 7.21 -26.30 14.19
CA LEU A 516 7.95 -27.06 13.20
C LEU A 516 9.17 -27.71 13.89
N ASP A 517 9.26 -29.03 13.86
CA ASP A 517 10.34 -29.80 14.49
C ASP A 517 11.40 -30.26 13.45
N ASP A 518 11.07 -30.24 12.16
CA ASP A 518 11.92 -30.65 11.02
C ASP A 518 12.23 -29.46 10.10
N PRO A 519 13.22 -29.56 9.21
CA PRO A 519 13.45 -28.57 8.16
C PRO A 519 12.23 -28.40 7.26
N ILE A 520 12.07 -27.18 6.69
CA ILE A 520 11.03 -26.85 5.71
C ILE A 520 11.26 -27.72 4.46
N ALA A 521 10.22 -28.46 4.06
CA ALA A 521 10.35 -29.50 3.04
C ALA A 521 10.66 -28.95 1.65
N GLU A 522 9.97 -27.87 1.24
CA GLU A 522 10.08 -27.34 -0.13
C GLU A 522 9.80 -25.85 -0.19
N LEU A 523 10.60 -25.14 -0.97
CA LEU A 523 10.36 -23.77 -1.45
C LEU A 523 10.44 -23.77 -2.98
N VAL A 524 9.48 -23.11 -3.62
CA VAL A 524 9.46 -22.89 -5.08
C VAL A 524 9.25 -21.41 -5.34
N VAL A 525 10.12 -20.80 -6.15
CA VAL A 525 9.97 -19.41 -6.63
C VAL A 525 9.85 -19.45 -8.14
N ARG A 526 8.79 -18.85 -8.69
CA ARG A 526 8.56 -18.68 -10.14
C ARG A 526 8.70 -17.23 -10.52
N PHE A 527 9.54 -16.98 -11.51
CA PHE A 527 9.86 -15.66 -12.03
C PHE A 527 9.02 -15.38 -13.29
N PRO A 528 8.13 -14.36 -13.27
CA PRO A 528 7.12 -14.19 -14.32
C PRO A 528 7.72 -13.87 -15.69
N ALA A 529 8.59 -12.86 -15.82
CA ALA A 529 9.13 -12.43 -17.11
C ALA A 529 9.97 -13.50 -17.83
N SER A 530 10.64 -14.37 -17.08
CA SER A 530 11.46 -15.45 -17.68
C SER A 530 10.76 -16.81 -17.76
N GLY A 531 9.70 -17.01 -16.98
CA GLY A 531 9.04 -18.30 -16.77
C GLY A 531 9.90 -19.33 -16.01
N ARG A 532 11.00 -18.91 -15.37
CA ARG A 532 11.92 -19.79 -14.65
C ARG A 532 11.41 -20.15 -13.27
N GLU A 533 11.88 -21.28 -12.77
CA GLU A 533 11.58 -21.77 -11.43
C GLU A 533 12.87 -22.11 -10.69
N VAL A 534 12.95 -21.69 -9.44
CA VAL A 534 13.96 -22.16 -8.47
C VAL A 534 13.26 -23.01 -7.44
N ARG A 535 13.82 -24.19 -7.18
CA ARG A 535 13.32 -25.14 -6.17
C ARG A 535 14.42 -25.44 -5.17
N LEU A 536 14.11 -25.27 -3.90
CA LEU A 536 14.97 -25.58 -2.77
C LEU A 536 14.25 -26.54 -1.83
N GLU A 537 14.99 -27.44 -1.19
CA GLU A 537 14.46 -28.46 -0.30
C GLU A 537 15.26 -28.51 1.02
N ASN A 538 14.63 -28.99 2.09
CA ASN A 538 15.25 -29.17 3.40
C ASN A 538 15.88 -27.89 3.96
N LEU A 539 15.10 -26.82 4.00
CA LEU A 539 15.56 -25.51 4.46
C LEU A 539 15.43 -25.38 5.99
N GLU A 540 16.48 -24.90 6.62
CA GLU A 540 16.43 -24.54 8.04
C GLU A 540 15.52 -23.33 8.27
N PRO A 541 14.56 -23.38 9.22
CA PRO A 541 13.70 -22.26 9.57
C PRO A 541 14.44 -21.17 10.37
N ASN A 542 13.71 -20.10 10.69
CA ASN A 542 14.10 -18.96 11.54
C ASN A 542 15.29 -18.18 10.96
N ARG A 543 15.19 -17.83 9.70
CA ARG A 543 16.16 -16.99 8.99
C ARG A 543 15.58 -16.36 7.74
N VAL A 544 16.25 -15.37 7.21
CA VAL A 544 16.04 -14.84 5.86
C VAL A 544 16.99 -15.57 4.90
N ILE A 545 16.51 -15.88 3.70
CA ILE A 545 17.29 -16.42 2.59
C ILE A 545 17.04 -15.61 1.33
N THR A 546 18.06 -15.45 0.50
CA THR A 546 17.92 -14.85 -0.83
C THR A 546 17.78 -15.94 -1.89
N VAL A 547 16.79 -15.80 -2.77
CA VAL A 547 16.56 -16.69 -3.92
C VAL A 547 16.79 -15.89 -5.19
N GLU A 548 17.88 -16.19 -5.88
CA GLU A 548 18.24 -15.53 -7.13
C GLU A 548 17.68 -16.28 -8.34
N GLU A 549 17.16 -15.54 -9.32
CA GLU A 549 16.77 -16.07 -10.61
C GLU A 549 18.01 -16.62 -11.36
N PRO A 550 17.99 -17.86 -11.89
CA PRO A 550 19.12 -18.40 -12.62
C PRO A 550 19.47 -17.58 -13.87
N ALA A 551 20.72 -17.24 -14.07
CA ALA A 551 21.18 -16.45 -15.21
C ALA A 551 21.04 -17.19 -16.58
N GLN A 552 20.99 -18.53 -16.61
CA GLN A 552 20.83 -19.39 -17.80
C GLN A 552 19.88 -20.56 -17.55
#